data_c54e8649fcdfdba6eb2948766ad1409c
#
_entry.id   c54e8649fcdfdba6eb2948766ad1409c
#
_cell.length_a   1.000
_cell.length_b   1.000
_cell.length_c   1.000
_cell.angle_alpha   90.00
_cell.angle_beta   90.00
_cell.angle_gamma   90.00
#
_symmetry.space_group_name_H-M   'P 1'
#
loop_
_entity.id
_entity.type
_entity.pdbx_description
1 polymer ?
#
loop_
_entity_poly.entity_id
_entity_poly.type
_entity_poly.pdbx_seq_one_letter_code
_entity_poly.pdbx_strand_id
1 'polypeptide(L)'
;MYRVQYYPEYKKKLVWAVLPLAFAACTSQSTMKSYQEIQLTKDPSGHCINSTEVFSPDDKWIVYDSRSVDSGIGAAGEVAMVNTETGEIRTLYKTENQTEFGPGLGAVTFSPAGDRVLFIHGIRNANQEKPYAMTRRTGVAVDINNPMKPVFLDARSMNPPFVKGALRGGTHAHTWSSDGWISYTYNDYLIEQTAKKGGAAQDLRTIGIMVPGRGVSVSDDGSLENNDGEMFSVIVAEVKDNPKPGSDEIDKAYDECWIGASGYVKSDGTRQKRAIAYQGNVRDEVGNTKAEIFVVDIPDDLLDRVDDLEISPDPGVRLPVPEALVSRRITHLERGVSNKPRHWLRSSSDGQNIGFLAADENGVIQFHVVSPNGGDVRKVTANEFSVKGPFNFSRDGKKVAYLGDNSVFVTDVETGRTERVSQKYPDDSAPTGAVVWSYDGKTLAFNRHIKGEDGGNHLQIFLLKEQ
;
A
#
# COMPACT_ATOMS: atom_id res chain seq x y z
N MET A 1 3.50 -24.40 102.06
CA MET A 1 2.07 -24.09 102.08
C MET A 1 1.83 -22.86 101.23
N TYR A 2 1.53 -23.00 100.01
CA TYR A 2 1.15 -21.86 99.13
C TYR A 2 -0.19 -22.16 98.49
N ARG A 3 -1.15 -21.26 98.73
CA ARG A 3 -2.49 -21.32 98.21
C ARG A 3 -2.46 -20.81 96.73
N VAL A 4 -3.02 -21.58 95.81
CA VAL A 4 -3.26 -21.22 94.46
C VAL A 4 -4.67 -20.61 94.38
N GLN A 5 -4.77 -19.35 93.93
CA GLN A 5 -6.04 -18.66 93.61
C GLN A 5 -6.40 -18.93 92.14
N TYR A 6 -7.57 -19.48 91.90
CA TYR A 6 -8.18 -19.62 90.61
C TYR A 6 -8.90 -18.30 90.21
N TYR A 7 -8.62 -17.77 88.99
CA TYR A 7 -9.42 -16.76 88.30
C TYR A 7 -10.19 -17.39 87.16
N PRO A 8 -11.47 -17.08 86.96
CA PRO A 8 -12.22 -17.63 85.81
C PRO A 8 -11.94 -16.85 84.54
N GLU A 9 -11.67 -17.57 83.41
CA GLU A 9 -11.53 -17.03 82.09
C GLU A 9 -12.89 -16.60 81.53
N TYR A 10 -12.96 -15.36 81.13
CA TYR A 10 -14.03 -14.83 80.31
C TYR A 10 -13.76 -15.09 78.81
N LYS A 11 -14.49 -16.01 78.17
CA LYS A 11 -14.52 -16.23 76.72
C LYS A 11 -15.27 -15.10 76.07
N LYS A 12 -14.57 -14.16 75.44
CA LYS A 12 -15.15 -13.21 74.48
C LYS A 12 -15.44 -13.91 73.19
N LYS A 13 -16.73 -14.04 72.83
CA LYS A 13 -17.13 -14.44 71.50
C LYS A 13 -16.93 -13.28 70.55
N LEU A 14 -15.96 -13.40 69.60
CA LEU A 14 -15.76 -12.46 68.48
C LEU A 14 -16.80 -12.83 67.41
N VAL A 15 -17.78 -11.95 67.22
CA VAL A 15 -18.74 -12.04 66.09
C VAL A 15 -18.11 -11.32 64.93
N TRP A 16 -17.71 -12.09 63.93
CA TRP A 16 -17.27 -11.57 62.62
C TRP A 16 -18.51 -11.18 61.82
N ALA A 17 -18.75 -9.85 61.66
CA ALA A 17 -19.72 -9.36 60.66
C ALA A 17 -19.06 -9.43 59.29
N VAL A 18 -19.48 -10.37 58.45
CA VAL A 18 -19.12 -10.43 57.03
C VAL A 18 -20.00 -9.42 56.30
N LEU A 19 -19.45 -8.28 55.95
CA LEU A 19 -20.08 -7.37 54.98
C LEU A 19 -19.87 -7.98 53.60
N PRO A 20 -20.92 -8.18 52.79
CA PRO A 20 -20.74 -8.52 51.38
C PRO A 20 -20.27 -7.26 50.63
N LEU A 21 -19.00 -7.24 50.19
CA LEU A 21 -18.54 -6.34 49.16
C LEU A 21 -19.26 -6.70 47.84
N ALA A 22 -20.30 -5.98 47.49
CA ALA A 22 -20.85 -6.01 46.14
C ALA A 22 -19.82 -5.37 45.19
N PHE A 23 -19.03 -6.22 44.51
CA PHE A 23 -18.31 -5.78 43.31
C PHE A 23 -19.37 -5.46 42.25
N ALA A 24 -19.67 -4.17 42.07
CA ALA A 24 -20.31 -3.69 40.87
C ALA A 24 -19.30 -3.85 39.72
N ALA A 25 -19.37 -4.97 39.02
CA ALA A 25 -18.74 -5.13 37.72
C ALA A 25 -19.43 -4.11 36.79
N CYS A 26 -18.84 -2.93 36.62
CA CYS A 26 -19.12 -2.09 35.47
C CYS A 26 -18.68 -2.88 34.24
N THR A 27 -19.53 -3.75 33.72
CA THR A 27 -19.47 -4.18 32.34
C THR A 27 -19.82 -2.95 31.51
N SER A 28 -18.80 -2.21 31.05
CA SER A 28 -18.95 -1.34 29.92
C SER A 28 -19.36 -2.22 28.75
N GLN A 29 -20.67 -2.36 28.50
CA GLN A 29 -21.17 -2.80 27.24
C GLN A 29 -20.65 -1.79 26.21
N SER A 30 -19.54 -2.10 25.55
CA SER A 30 -19.19 -1.40 24.33
C SER A 30 -20.31 -1.71 23.37
N THR A 31 -21.19 -0.75 23.13
CA THR A 31 -22.20 -0.80 22.06
C THR A 31 -21.44 -1.16 20.80
N MET A 32 -21.78 -2.32 20.22
CA MET A 32 -21.26 -2.70 18.90
C MET A 32 -21.67 -1.59 17.95
N LYS A 33 -20.66 -0.99 17.28
CA LYS A 33 -20.92 0.05 16.29
C LYS A 33 -21.70 -0.58 15.15
N SER A 34 -22.86 -0.02 14.82
CA SER A 34 -23.61 -0.46 13.66
C SER A 34 -23.09 0.26 12.41
N TYR A 35 -22.98 -0.47 11.31
CA TYR A 35 -22.60 0.08 10.00
C TYR A 35 -23.77 -0.06 9.04
N GLN A 36 -24.06 1.02 8.32
CA GLN A 36 -25.00 1.01 7.20
C GLN A 36 -24.22 0.76 5.92
N GLU A 37 -24.64 -0.27 5.16
CA GLU A 37 -24.09 -0.54 3.82
C GLU A 37 -24.84 0.28 2.76
N ILE A 38 -24.08 0.88 1.83
CA ILE A 38 -24.60 1.66 0.71
C ILE A 38 -23.87 1.21 -0.55
N GLN A 39 -24.59 0.78 -1.57
CA GLN A 39 -24.04 0.64 -2.92
C GLN A 39 -23.95 2.02 -3.58
N LEU A 40 -22.74 2.49 -3.82
CA LEU A 40 -22.49 3.87 -4.30
C LEU A 40 -22.61 3.96 -5.84
N THR A 41 -22.07 2.99 -6.59
CA THR A 41 -22.12 2.93 -8.05
C THR A 41 -23.04 1.81 -8.54
N LYS A 42 -23.71 1.98 -9.71
CA LYS A 42 -24.74 1.06 -10.19
C LYS A 42 -24.76 0.87 -11.71
N ASP A 43 -24.06 1.70 -12.47
CA ASP A 43 -24.03 1.61 -13.93
C ASP A 43 -23.25 0.35 -14.40
N PRO A 44 -23.50 -0.12 -15.63
CA PRO A 44 -22.94 -1.37 -16.15
C PRO A 44 -21.49 -1.19 -16.62
N SER A 45 -20.62 -0.67 -15.74
CA SER A 45 -19.19 -0.49 -15.97
C SER A 45 -18.38 -0.94 -14.76
N GLY A 46 -17.04 -1.01 -14.90
CA GLY A 46 -16.16 -1.30 -13.78
C GLY A 46 -15.86 -0.04 -12.97
N HIS A 47 -15.83 -0.18 -11.65
CA HIS A 47 -15.51 0.92 -10.71
C HIS A 47 -14.47 0.44 -9.70
N CYS A 48 -13.24 0.21 -10.18
CA CYS A 48 -12.17 -0.34 -9.35
C CYS A 48 -11.54 0.78 -8.51
N ILE A 49 -11.63 0.67 -7.20
CA ILE A 49 -10.87 1.52 -6.28
C ILE A 49 -9.46 0.95 -6.08
N ASN A 50 -8.48 1.84 -5.88
CA ASN A 50 -7.12 1.43 -5.54
C ASN A 50 -7.03 0.95 -4.07
N SER A 51 -5.89 0.42 -3.71
CA SER A 51 -5.65 -0.13 -2.36
C SER A 51 -5.50 0.92 -1.26
N THR A 52 -5.36 2.21 -1.60
CA THR A 52 -5.18 3.32 -0.64
C THR A 52 -5.54 4.66 -1.28
N GLU A 53 -5.77 5.69 -0.45
CA GLU A 53 -5.92 7.12 -0.82
C GLU A 53 -6.97 7.40 -1.90
N VAL A 54 -8.10 6.67 -1.82
CA VAL A 54 -9.20 6.81 -2.78
C VAL A 54 -10.21 7.88 -2.39
N PHE A 55 -10.29 8.24 -1.11
CA PHE A 55 -11.12 9.37 -0.67
C PHE A 55 -10.42 10.71 -0.90
N SER A 56 -11.18 11.72 -1.28
CA SER A 56 -10.71 13.10 -1.19
C SER A 56 -10.52 13.50 0.28
N PRO A 57 -9.64 14.47 0.60
CA PRO A 57 -9.39 14.89 1.99
C PRO A 57 -10.63 15.40 2.74
N ASP A 58 -11.67 15.85 2.03
CA ASP A 58 -12.96 16.28 2.58
C ASP A 58 -14.02 15.16 2.62
N ASP A 59 -13.64 13.91 2.30
CA ASP A 59 -14.47 12.71 2.23
C ASP A 59 -15.67 12.76 1.27
N LYS A 60 -15.78 13.80 0.43
CA LYS A 60 -16.90 13.97 -0.48
C LYS A 60 -16.79 13.17 -1.78
N TRP A 61 -15.58 12.74 -2.15
CA TRP A 61 -15.35 12.05 -3.40
C TRP A 61 -14.54 10.79 -3.21
N ILE A 62 -14.81 9.77 -4.04
CA ILE A 62 -13.99 8.57 -4.19
C ILE A 62 -13.53 8.51 -5.65
N VAL A 63 -12.21 8.36 -5.87
CA VAL A 63 -11.65 8.11 -7.20
C VAL A 63 -11.62 6.62 -7.51
N TYR A 64 -11.83 6.30 -8.79
CA TYR A 64 -11.81 4.94 -9.30
C TYR A 64 -11.38 4.93 -10.78
N ASP A 65 -11.03 3.76 -11.29
CA ASP A 65 -10.82 3.53 -12.71
C ASP A 65 -11.81 2.48 -13.25
N SER A 66 -11.95 2.42 -14.57
CA SER A 66 -12.97 1.62 -15.24
C SER A 66 -12.68 0.11 -15.32
N ARG A 67 -11.69 -0.41 -14.55
CA ARG A 67 -11.42 -1.86 -14.49
C ARG A 67 -12.57 -2.64 -13.86
N SER A 68 -12.81 -3.82 -14.40
CA SER A 68 -13.69 -4.81 -13.77
C SER A 68 -12.93 -5.88 -12.99
N VAL A 69 -11.60 -5.97 -13.17
CA VAL A 69 -10.69 -6.89 -12.45
C VAL A 69 -9.34 -6.21 -12.23
N ASP A 70 -8.64 -6.57 -11.15
CA ASP A 70 -7.37 -5.91 -10.79
C ASP A 70 -6.31 -5.95 -11.91
N SER A 71 -6.21 -7.04 -12.65
CA SER A 71 -5.26 -7.19 -13.76
C SER A 71 -5.64 -6.43 -15.04
N GLY A 72 -6.81 -5.81 -15.09
CA GLY A 72 -7.42 -5.24 -16.31
C GLY A 72 -6.91 -3.85 -16.74
N ILE A 73 -5.79 -3.36 -16.22
CA ILE A 73 -5.30 -1.99 -16.47
C ILE A 73 -5.16 -1.72 -17.98
N GLY A 74 -4.59 -2.65 -18.75
CA GLY A 74 -4.35 -2.44 -20.19
C GLY A 74 -5.63 -2.21 -21.00
N ALA A 75 -6.77 -2.70 -20.54
CA ALA A 75 -8.06 -2.54 -21.22
C ALA A 75 -8.94 -1.41 -20.66
N ALA A 76 -8.58 -0.84 -19.50
CA ALA A 76 -9.31 0.26 -18.88
C ALA A 76 -8.87 1.61 -19.45
N GLY A 77 -9.81 2.45 -19.82
CA GLY A 77 -9.53 3.72 -20.49
C GLY A 77 -10.08 4.96 -19.79
N GLU A 78 -10.60 4.84 -18.58
CA GLU A 78 -11.21 5.97 -17.86
C GLU A 78 -10.81 6.01 -16.39
N VAL A 79 -10.55 7.21 -15.91
CA VAL A 79 -10.44 7.58 -14.48
C VAL A 79 -11.54 8.57 -14.17
N ALA A 80 -12.29 8.31 -13.11
CA ALA A 80 -13.39 9.15 -12.67
C ALA A 80 -13.44 9.26 -11.13
N MET A 81 -14.29 10.15 -10.63
CA MET A 81 -14.63 10.22 -9.21
C MET A 81 -16.14 10.20 -9.00
N VAL A 82 -16.58 9.65 -7.89
CA VAL A 82 -17.99 9.58 -7.50
C VAL A 82 -18.20 10.29 -6.17
N ASN A 83 -19.25 11.09 -6.07
CA ASN A 83 -19.61 11.79 -4.84
C ASN A 83 -20.23 10.81 -3.84
N THR A 84 -19.73 10.81 -2.61
CA THR A 84 -20.10 9.85 -1.54
C THR A 84 -21.51 10.04 -0.97
N GLU A 85 -22.14 11.19 -1.25
CA GLU A 85 -23.49 11.53 -0.78
C GLU A 85 -24.51 11.47 -1.89
N THR A 86 -24.20 12.05 -3.06
CA THR A 86 -25.14 12.19 -4.16
C THR A 86 -25.05 11.08 -5.21
N GLY A 87 -23.91 10.37 -5.27
CA GLY A 87 -23.62 9.42 -6.36
C GLY A 87 -23.30 10.09 -7.70
N GLU A 88 -23.12 11.43 -7.75
CA GLU A 88 -22.69 12.13 -8.96
C GLU A 88 -21.34 11.61 -9.43
N ILE A 89 -21.21 11.27 -10.71
CA ILE A 89 -19.96 10.82 -11.31
C ILE A 89 -19.37 11.96 -12.16
N ARG A 90 -18.05 12.15 -12.01
CA ARG A 90 -17.27 13.08 -12.83
C ARG A 90 -16.07 12.38 -13.44
N THR A 91 -16.01 12.32 -14.75
CA THR A 91 -14.83 11.86 -15.49
C THR A 91 -13.68 12.85 -15.30
N LEU A 92 -12.52 12.35 -14.92
CA LEU A 92 -11.30 13.14 -14.78
C LEU A 92 -10.38 12.99 -15.98
N TYR A 93 -10.27 11.78 -16.52
CA TYR A 93 -9.46 11.53 -17.70
C TYR A 93 -9.94 10.32 -18.49
N LYS A 94 -9.83 10.39 -19.81
CA LYS A 94 -10.00 9.27 -20.75
C LYS A 94 -8.79 9.17 -21.65
N THR A 95 -8.32 7.94 -21.90
CA THR A 95 -7.28 7.70 -22.90
C THR A 95 -7.79 8.00 -24.30
N GLU A 96 -6.92 8.52 -25.13
CA GLU A 96 -7.15 8.55 -26.58
C GLU A 96 -6.79 7.18 -27.17
N ASN A 97 -7.56 6.71 -28.15
CA ASN A 97 -7.30 5.49 -28.90
C ASN A 97 -7.17 4.21 -28.03
N GLN A 98 -7.96 4.09 -26.96
CA GLN A 98 -7.98 2.89 -26.14
C GLN A 98 -8.38 1.64 -26.95
N THR A 99 -7.57 0.61 -26.86
CA THR A 99 -7.81 -0.73 -27.42
C THR A 99 -7.66 -1.80 -26.34
N GLU A 100 -7.88 -3.07 -26.67
CA GLU A 100 -7.57 -4.19 -25.78
C GLU A 100 -6.06 -4.32 -25.46
N PHE A 101 -5.18 -3.71 -26.27
CA PHE A 101 -3.73 -3.71 -26.09
C PHE A 101 -3.21 -2.50 -25.30
N GLY A 102 -4.05 -1.55 -24.99
CA GLY A 102 -3.68 -0.31 -24.29
C GLY A 102 -4.13 0.96 -25.00
N PRO A 103 -3.65 2.13 -24.53
CA PRO A 103 -2.62 2.35 -23.51
C PRO A 103 -2.96 1.87 -22.11
N GLY A 104 -4.22 1.96 -21.64
CA GLY A 104 -4.66 1.51 -20.34
C GLY A 104 -4.40 2.49 -19.20
N LEU A 105 -5.31 2.49 -18.22
CA LEU A 105 -5.28 3.30 -17.02
C LEU A 105 -5.60 2.46 -15.78
N GLY A 106 -5.11 2.87 -14.61
CA GLY A 106 -5.56 2.24 -13.37
C GLY A 106 -4.83 2.66 -12.10
N ALA A 107 -5.31 2.15 -11.00
CA ALA A 107 -4.75 2.37 -9.67
C ALA A 107 -4.70 3.86 -9.28
N VAL A 108 -5.82 4.54 -9.42
CA VAL A 108 -5.95 5.98 -9.16
C VAL A 108 -6.00 6.30 -7.67
N THR A 109 -5.30 7.37 -7.25
CA THR A 109 -5.26 7.90 -5.89
C THR A 109 -5.39 9.41 -5.88
N PHE A 110 -5.94 10.00 -4.79
CA PHE A 110 -5.85 11.44 -4.54
C PHE A 110 -4.46 11.84 -4.06
N SER A 111 -4.02 13.05 -4.42
CA SER A 111 -2.93 13.74 -3.74
C SER A 111 -3.31 14.10 -2.31
N PRO A 112 -2.35 14.30 -1.39
CA PRO A 112 -2.65 14.73 -0.02
C PRO A 112 -3.40 16.06 0.07
N ALA A 113 -3.20 16.95 -0.91
CA ALA A 113 -3.91 18.23 -1.00
C ALA A 113 -5.34 18.09 -1.59
N GLY A 114 -5.63 16.96 -2.24
CA GLY A 114 -6.93 16.71 -2.87
C GLY A 114 -7.18 17.46 -4.16
N ASP A 115 -6.18 18.14 -4.70
CA ASP A 115 -6.26 18.95 -5.92
C ASP A 115 -5.97 18.15 -7.19
N ARG A 116 -5.27 17.03 -7.06
CA ARG A 116 -4.88 16.14 -8.16
C ARG A 116 -5.23 14.67 -7.86
N VAL A 117 -5.38 13.92 -8.93
CA VAL A 117 -5.36 12.45 -8.88
C VAL A 117 -4.15 11.95 -9.65
N LEU A 118 -3.58 10.83 -9.18
CA LEU A 118 -2.44 10.14 -9.78
C LEU A 118 -2.85 8.72 -10.15
N PHE A 119 -2.47 8.27 -11.33
CA PHE A 119 -2.77 6.93 -11.82
C PHE A 119 -1.68 6.39 -12.74
N ILE A 120 -1.67 5.08 -12.95
CA ILE A 120 -0.86 4.42 -13.96
C ILE A 120 -1.45 4.76 -15.35
N HIS A 121 -0.60 5.15 -16.28
CA HIS A 121 -0.94 5.29 -17.69
C HIS A 121 0.01 4.44 -18.55
N GLY A 122 -0.52 3.59 -19.41
CA GLY A 122 0.29 2.87 -20.38
C GLY A 122 0.92 3.79 -21.42
N ILE A 123 1.95 3.32 -22.12
CA ILE A 123 2.62 4.14 -23.13
C ILE A 123 1.68 4.40 -24.32
N ARG A 124 1.62 5.65 -24.77
CA ARG A 124 0.62 6.17 -25.74
C ARG A 124 0.63 5.48 -27.10
N ASN A 125 1.74 4.82 -27.49
CA ASN A 125 1.86 4.05 -28.72
C ASN A 125 1.54 2.56 -28.56
N ALA A 126 0.83 2.17 -27.49
CA ALA A 126 0.45 0.78 -27.25
C ALA A 126 -0.41 0.24 -28.41
N ASN A 127 -0.05 -0.96 -28.86
CA ASN A 127 -0.71 -1.68 -29.94
C ASN A 127 -0.46 -3.19 -29.80
N GLN A 128 -0.91 -4.01 -30.74
CA GLN A 128 -0.76 -5.45 -30.70
C GLN A 128 0.72 -5.93 -30.63
N GLU A 129 1.65 -5.23 -31.28
CA GLU A 129 3.08 -5.57 -31.27
C GLU A 129 3.78 -5.09 -30.00
N LYS A 130 3.32 -3.97 -29.44
CA LYS A 130 3.84 -3.33 -28.24
C LYS A 130 2.71 -3.06 -27.24
N PRO A 131 2.09 -4.10 -26.65
CA PRO A 131 0.95 -3.92 -25.77
C PRO A 131 1.36 -3.29 -24.43
N TYR A 132 0.35 -2.90 -23.65
CA TYR A 132 0.53 -2.56 -22.25
C TYR A 132 1.32 -3.68 -21.53
N ALA A 133 2.34 -3.28 -20.78
CA ALA A 133 3.19 -4.20 -20.02
C ALA A 133 3.74 -3.52 -18.75
N MET A 134 4.31 -4.35 -17.85
CA MET A 134 4.91 -3.87 -16.59
C MET A 134 6.03 -2.84 -16.83
N THR A 135 6.75 -2.98 -17.93
CA THR A 135 7.86 -2.10 -18.34
C THR A 135 7.41 -0.91 -19.23
N ARG A 136 6.11 -0.86 -19.60
CA ARG A 136 5.55 0.11 -20.57
C ARG A 136 4.40 0.89 -19.96
N ARG A 137 4.69 1.66 -18.91
CA ARG A 137 3.73 2.51 -18.20
C ARG A 137 4.44 3.62 -17.43
N THR A 138 3.70 4.64 -17.01
CA THR A 138 4.21 5.86 -16.36
C THR A 138 3.17 6.37 -15.37
N GLY A 139 3.59 7.20 -14.41
CA GLY A 139 2.71 7.92 -13.50
C GLY A 139 2.20 9.20 -14.14
N VAL A 140 0.88 9.35 -14.17
CA VAL A 140 0.23 10.55 -14.72
C VAL A 140 -0.69 11.14 -13.68
N ALA A 141 -0.63 12.48 -13.53
CA ALA A 141 -1.56 13.24 -12.70
C ALA A 141 -2.53 14.07 -13.53
N VAL A 142 -3.72 14.31 -12.97
CA VAL A 142 -4.72 15.23 -13.51
C VAL A 142 -5.24 16.10 -12.37
N ASP A 143 -5.33 17.41 -12.59
CA ASP A 143 -5.98 18.35 -11.68
C ASP A 143 -7.50 18.14 -11.75
N ILE A 144 -8.16 17.96 -10.61
CA ILE A 144 -9.60 17.69 -10.54
C ILE A 144 -10.47 18.87 -11.03
N ASN A 145 -9.92 20.10 -10.99
CA ASN A 145 -10.57 21.32 -11.49
C ASN A 145 -10.25 21.59 -12.96
N ASN A 146 -9.29 20.86 -13.55
CA ASN A 146 -8.88 20.99 -14.94
C ASN A 146 -8.76 19.60 -15.60
N PRO A 147 -9.87 18.85 -15.67
CA PRO A 147 -9.88 17.47 -16.15
C PRO A 147 -9.41 17.38 -17.62
N MET A 148 -9.07 16.16 -18.05
CA MET A 148 -8.59 15.84 -19.41
C MET A 148 -7.22 16.46 -19.78
N LYS A 149 -6.48 17.02 -18.82
CA LYS A 149 -5.13 17.57 -19.03
C LYS A 149 -4.10 16.77 -18.23
N PRO A 150 -3.55 15.70 -18.82
CA PRO A 150 -2.59 14.84 -18.14
C PRO A 150 -1.23 15.55 -18.00
N VAL A 151 -0.61 15.38 -16.84
CA VAL A 151 0.76 15.76 -16.54
C VAL A 151 1.55 14.50 -16.22
N PHE A 152 2.60 14.20 -16.99
CA PHE A 152 3.48 13.10 -16.71
C PHE A 152 4.37 13.45 -15.50
N LEU A 153 4.41 12.59 -14.51
CA LEU A 153 5.16 12.84 -13.28
C LEU A 153 6.59 12.30 -13.38
N ASP A 154 6.78 11.09 -13.89
CA ASP A 154 8.09 10.54 -14.22
C ASP A 154 8.46 10.80 -15.68
N ALA A 155 9.69 11.28 -15.90
CA ALA A 155 10.27 11.39 -17.22
C ALA A 155 10.69 10.02 -17.74
N ARG A 156 10.60 9.79 -19.05
CA ARG A 156 11.03 8.58 -19.71
C ARG A 156 12.02 8.89 -20.81
N SER A 157 13.24 8.30 -20.74
CA SER A 157 14.35 8.48 -21.68
C SER A 157 14.79 7.13 -22.23
N MET A 158 14.47 6.84 -23.49
CA MET A 158 14.65 5.51 -24.10
C MET A 158 15.92 5.38 -24.94
N ASN A 159 16.55 6.51 -25.27
CA ASN A 159 17.73 6.56 -26.12
C ASN A 159 18.94 7.18 -25.38
N PRO A 160 20.16 6.61 -25.48
CA PRO A 160 21.35 7.20 -24.91
C PRO A 160 21.75 8.49 -25.66
N PRO A 161 22.37 9.48 -24.98
CA PRO A 161 22.67 9.47 -23.56
C PRO A 161 21.41 9.62 -22.73
N PHE A 162 21.24 8.74 -21.72
CA PHE A 162 20.05 8.77 -20.85
C PHE A 162 20.08 10.01 -19.95
N VAL A 163 18.88 10.59 -19.77
CA VAL A 163 18.72 11.81 -18.98
C VAL A 163 18.66 11.46 -17.50
N LYS A 164 19.47 12.16 -16.68
CA LYS A 164 19.47 12.02 -15.22
C LYS A 164 18.09 12.40 -14.66
N GLY A 165 17.56 11.56 -13.77
CA GLY A 165 16.21 11.72 -13.22
C GLY A 165 15.09 11.18 -14.09
N ALA A 166 15.39 10.71 -15.32
CA ALA A 166 14.46 9.98 -16.16
C ALA A 166 14.61 8.46 -15.98
N LEU A 167 13.53 7.73 -16.23
CA LEU A 167 13.47 6.27 -16.21
C LEU A 167 13.52 5.70 -17.62
N ARG A 168 13.75 4.38 -17.74
CA ARG A 168 13.83 3.66 -19.01
C ARG A 168 12.84 2.48 -19.05
N GLY A 169 11.84 2.54 -18.21
CA GLY A 169 10.90 1.43 -17.99
C GLY A 169 9.56 1.88 -17.47
N GLY A 170 8.89 0.99 -16.74
CA GLY A 170 7.54 1.23 -16.24
C GLY A 170 7.47 1.44 -14.74
N THR A 171 6.70 2.42 -14.31
CA THR A 171 6.37 2.70 -12.91
C THR A 171 4.96 2.24 -12.56
N HIS A 172 4.72 1.84 -11.32
CA HIS A 172 3.39 1.47 -10.83
C HIS A 172 3.31 1.46 -9.30
N ALA A 173 2.10 1.23 -8.79
CA ALA A 173 1.81 1.26 -7.36
C ALA A 173 2.20 2.60 -6.71
N HIS A 174 1.97 3.69 -7.45
CA HIS A 174 2.30 5.04 -7.00
C HIS A 174 1.59 5.37 -5.69
N THR A 175 2.33 5.86 -4.70
CA THR A 175 1.80 6.27 -3.41
C THR A 175 2.39 7.61 -3.00
N TRP A 176 1.53 8.56 -2.64
CA TRP A 176 1.95 9.88 -2.15
C TRP A 176 2.52 9.79 -0.73
N SER A 177 3.59 10.55 -0.46
CA SER A 177 3.90 10.97 0.90
C SER A 177 3.02 12.17 1.29
N SER A 178 2.93 12.46 2.58
CA SER A 178 2.14 13.61 3.08
C SER A 178 2.64 14.97 2.56
N ASP A 179 3.88 15.06 2.12
CA ASP A 179 4.52 16.29 1.62
C ASP A 179 4.81 16.27 0.10
N GLY A 180 4.10 15.39 -0.63
CA GLY A 180 4.03 15.42 -2.09
C GLY A 180 5.13 14.67 -2.84
N TRP A 181 5.94 13.85 -2.17
CA TRP A 181 6.81 12.89 -2.85
C TRP A 181 5.98 11.65 -3.23
N ILE A 182 6.45 10.91 -4.24
CA ILE A 182 5.74 9.70 -4.68
C ILE A 182 6.69 8.51 -4.66
N SER A 183 6.31 7.41 -4.02
CA SER A 183 6.98 6.13 -4.19
C SER A 183 6.38 5.36 -5.35
N TYR A 184 7.17 4.50 -5.97
CA TYR A 184 6.73 3.62 -7.04
C TYR A 184 7.54 2.33 -7.09
N THR A 185 6.94 1.28 -7.60
CA THR A 185 7.63 0.07 -8.05
C THR A 185 8.07 0.25 -9.51
N TYR A 186 9.27 -0.24 -9.88
CA TYR A 186 9.89 -0.04 -11.19
C TYR A 186 10.32 -1.35 -11.85
N ASN A 187 10.12 -1.43 -13.17
CA ASN A 187 10.67 -2.45 -14.06
C ASN A 187 11.33 -1.77 -15.26
N ASP A 188 12.55 -2.18 -15.64
CA ASP A 188 13.36 -1.53 -16.69
C ASP A 188 13.13 -2.18 -18.05
N TYR A 189 12.50 -1.46 -18.98
CA TYR A 189 12.21 -1.95 -20.32
C TYR A 189 13.48 -2.26 -21.15
N LEU A 190 14.52 -1.41 -21.03
CA LEU A 190 15.74 -1.62 -21.80
C LEU A 190 16.51 -2.84 -21.34
N ILE A 191 16.58 -3.09 -20.04
CA ILE A 191 17.14 -4.35 -19.50
C ILE A 191 16.30 -5.53 -19.95
N GLU A 192 14.96 -5.47 -19.88
CA GLU A 192 14.08 -6.53 -20.39
C GLU A 192 14.39 -6.87 -21.86
N GLN A 193 14.52 -5.84 -22.72
CA GLN A 193 14.83 -6.05 -24.14
C GLN A 193 16.25 -6.57 -24.36
N THR A 194 17.20 -6.14 -23.56
CA THR A 194 18.59 -6.61 -23.61
C THR A 194 18.68 -8.07 -23.16
N ALA A 195 18.00 -8.44 -22.08
CA ALA A 195 17.92 -9.83 -21.60
C ALA A 195 17.32 -10.78 -22.66
N LYS A 196 16.24 -10.37 -23.34
CA LYS A 196 15.64 -11.13 -24.46
C LYS A 196 16.60 -11.39 -25.62
N LYS A 197 17.65 -10.58 -25.76
CA LYS A 197 18.72 -10.71 -26.78
C LYS A 197 19.97 -11.42 -26.23
N GLY A 198 19.93 -12.00 -25.03
CA GLY A 198 21.02 -12.71 -24.40
C GLY A 198 21.94 -11.87 -23.50
N GLY A 199 21.52 -10.67 -23.11
CA GLY A 199 22.20 -9.87 -22.11
C GLY A 199 22.22 -10.54 -20.74
N ALA A 200 23.25 -10.26 -19.93
CA ALA A 200 23.46 -10.91 -18.63
C ALA A 200 22.49 -10.43 -17.54
N ALA A 201 22.16 -9.14 -17.51
CA ALA A 201 21.27 -8.59 -16.51
C ALA A 201 19.80 -8.91 -16.83
N GLN A 202 19.03 -9.29 -15.80
CA GLN A 202 17.59 -9.52 -15.91
C GLN A 202 16.81 -8.27 -15.47
N ASP A 203 15.60 -8.05 -16.02
CA ASP A 203 14.70 -7.02 -15.49
C ASP A 203 14.18 -7.46 -14.12
N LEU A 204 14.86 -7.03 -13.08
CA LEU A 204 14.48 -7.26 -11.71
C LEU A 204 13.66 -6.06 -11.21
N ARG A 205 12.52 -6.38 -10.60
CA ARG A 205 11.67 -5.34 -10.01
C ARG A 205 12.38 -4.65 -8.85
N THR A 206 12.42 -3.32 -8.87
CA THR A 206 12.90 -2.51 -7.77
C THR A 206 11.90 -1.40 -7.41
N ILE A 207 12.25 -0.55 -6.45
CA ILE A 207 11.45 0.59 -6.03
C ILE A 207 12.22 1.89 -6.22
N GLY A 208 11.47 2.97 -6.41
CA GLY A 208 12.01 4.32 -6.54
C GLY A 208 11.07 5.36 -5.96
N ILE A 209 11.50 6.60 -6.06
CA ILE A 209 10.74 7.79 -5.65
C ILE A 209 10.81 8.86 -6.72
N MET A 210 9.74 9.64 -6.82
CA MET A 210 9.70 10.89 -7.58
C MET A 210 9.79 12.04 -6.58
N VAL A 211 10.76 12.93 -6.80
CA VAL A 211 11.07 14.07 -5.93
C VAL A 211 10.50 15.33 -6.57
N PRO A 212 9.61 16.09 -5.90
CA PRO A 212 9.05 17.32 -6.43
C PRO A 212 10.08 18.46 -6.48
N GLY A 213 9.76 19.51 -7.23
CA GLY A 213 10.56 20.74 -7.31
C GLY A 213 11.69 20.73 -8.35
N ARG A 214 11.92 19.58 -9.02
CA ARG A 214 12.89 19.46 -10.12
C ARG A 214 12.28 18.63 -11.25
N GLY A 215 11.84 19.30 -12.31
CA GLY A 215 11.38 18.65 -13.53
C GLY A 215 12.53 18.07 -14.34
N VAL A 216 12.21 17.14 -15.25
CA VAL A 216 13.17 16.49 -16.14
C VAL A 216 12.67 16.60 -17.57
N SER A 217 13.46 17.23 -18.46
CA SER A 217 13.14 17.33 -19.87
C SER A 217 13.89 16.29 -20.68
N VAL A 218 13.18 15.61 -21.57
CA VAL A 218 13.68 14.58 -22.47
C VAL A 218 13.35 14.96 -23.90
N SER A 219 14.32 14.83 -24.82
CA SER A 219 14.09 15.12 -26.22
C SER A 219 12.97 14.24 -26.80
N ASP A 220 11.97 14.86 -27.41
CA ASP A 220 10.94 14.16 -28.17
C ASP A 220 11.55 13.64 -29.47
N ASP A 221 11.46 12.33 -29.69
CA ASP A 221 11.91 11.64 -30.89
C ASP A 221 10.75 11.23 -31.82
N GLY A 222 9.53 11.65 -31.50
CA GLY A 222 8.30 11.33 -32.22
C GLY A 222 7.80 9.89 -32.02
N SER A 223 8.49 9.08 -31.22
CA SER A 223 8.13 7.65 -31.00
C SER A 223 7.00 7.48 -29.97
N LEU A 224 6.67 8.51 -29.21
CA LEU A 224 5.81 8.50 -28.03
C LEU A 224 6.32 7.61 -26.88
N GLU A 225 7.56 7.11 -26.96
CA GLU A 225 8.23 6.35 -25.91
C GLU A 225 8.92 7.27 -24.90
N ASN A 226 9.32 8.47 -25.33
CA ASN A 226 9.91 9.51 -24.49
C ASN A 226 8.83 10.47 -23.97
N ASN A 227 9.02 10.98 -22.77
CA ASN A 227 8.24 12.09 -22.23
C ASN A 227 9.04 12.87 -21.17
N ASP A 228 8.74 14.15 -21.01
CA ASP A 228 9.15 14.95 -19.87
C ASP A 228 8.48 14.44 -18.59
N GLY A 229 9.04 14.79 -17.44
CA GLY A 229 8.45 14.52 -16.12
C GLY A 229 8.42 15.77 -15.25
N GLU A 230 7.33 15.99 -14.52
CA GLU A 230 7.23 17.09 -13.55
C GLU A 230 8.19 16.89 -12.37
N MET A 231 8.57 15.63 -12.09
CA MET A 231 9.35 15.24 -10.92
C MET A 231 10.63 14.51 -11.31
N PHE A 232 11.62 14.55 -10.42
CA PHE A 232 12.89 13.86 -10.58
C PHE A 232 12.82 12.45 -9.99
N SER A 233 13.09 11.43 -10.80
CA SER A 233 13.02 10.01 -10.36
C SER A 233 14.38 9.52 -9.84
N VAL A 234 14.34 8.76 -8.73
CA VAL A 234 15.50 8.13 -8.10
C VAL A 234 15.15 6.68 -7.73
N ILE A 235 16.02 5.73 -8.10
CA ILE A 235 15.92 4.35 -7.61
C ILE A 235 16.46 4.28 -6.18
N VAL A 236 15.76 3.62 -5.26
CA VAL A 236 16.12 3.64 -3.83
C VAL A 236 16.48 2.27 -3.25
N ALA A 237 16.27 1.17 -3.99
CA ALA A 237 16.67 -0.16 -3.55
C ALA A 237 17.54 -0.85 -4.61
N GLU A 238 18.70 -1.33 -4.20
CA GLU A 238 19.57 -2.15 -5.06
C GLU A 238 19.02 -3.58 -5.16
N VAL A 239 19.03 -4.14 -6.38
CA VAL A 239 18.65 -5.53 -6.66
C VAL A 239 19.76 -6.22 -7.44
N LYS A 240 19.98 -7.51 -7.17
CA LYS A 240 21.06 -8.33 -7.77
C LYS A 240 20.51 -9.57 -8.44
N ASP A 241 21.07 -9.94 -9.60
CA ASP A 241 20.63 -11.14 -10.35
C ASP A 241 20.85 -12.44 -9.55
N ASN A 242 21.88 -12.48 -8.71
CA ASN A 242 22.23 -13.64 -7.90
C ASN A 242 22.50 -13.22 -6.44
N PRO A 243 21.46 -12.98 -5.62
CA PRO A 243 21.65 -12.64 -4.22
C PRO A 243 22.38 -13.76 -3.48
N LYS A 244 23.34 -13.38 -2.64
CA LYS A 244 24.12 -14.33 -1.84
C LYS A 244 23.23 -14.95 -0.77
N PRO A 245 23.17 -16.31 -0.67
CA PRO A 245 22.45 -16.99 0.41
C PRO A 245 22.90 -16.54 1.81
N GLY A 246 21.94 -16.38 2.72
CA GLY A 246 22.19 -15.95 4.09
C GLY A 246 22.54 -14.45 4.24
N SER A 247 22.51 -13.67 3.17
CA SER A 247 22.77 -12.23 3.20
C SER A 247 21.49 -11.39 3.07
N ASP A 248 21.63 -10.06 3.17
CA ASP A 248 20.55 -9.11 2.94
C ASP A 248 20.44 -8.65 1.47
N GLU A 249 21.19 -9.28 0.55
CA GLU A 249 21.04 -9.04 -0.87
C GLU A 249 19.68 -9.56 -1.36
N ILE A 250 19.05 -8.81 -2.28
CA ILE A 250 17.72 -9.10 -2.79
C ILE A 250 17.71 -9.14 -4.33
N ASP A 251 16.85 -9.96 -4.92
CA ASP A 251 16.59 -9.96 -6.36
C ASP A 251 15.27 -9.23 -6.72
N LYS A 252 14.53 -8.75 -5.72
CA LYS A 252 13.28 -8.06 -5.94
C LYS A 252 12.92 -7.16 -4.76
N ALA A 253 12.55 -5.90 -5.04
CA ALA A 253 11.95 -4.98 -4.09
C ALA A 253 10.57 -4.53 -4.61
N TYR A 254 9.54 -4.55 -3.75
CA TYR A 254 8.16 -4.32 -4.19
C TYR A 254 7.19 -4.02 -3.04
N ASP A 255 5.98 -3.59 -3.41
CA ASP A 255 4.82 -3.39 -2.54
C ASP A 255 5.16 -2.52 -1.31
N GLU A 256 5.80 -1.41 -1.59
CA GLU A 256 6.32 -0.43 -0.65
C GLU A 256 5.24 0.46 -0.01
N CYS A 257 5.62 1.14 1.08
CA CYS A 257 4.85 2.24 1.68
C CYS A 257 5.77 3.29 2.30
N TRP A 258 5.30 4.54 2.38
CA TRP A 258 5.91 5.58 3.21
C TRP A 258 5.72 5.24 4.70
N ILE A 259 6.72 5.55 5.52
CA ILE A 259 6.66 5.32 6.97
C ILE A 259 6.15 6.57 7.67
N GLY A 260 4.97 6.46 8.29
CA GLY A 260 4.31 7.54 9.02
C GLY A 260 3.92 8.73 8.14
N ALA A 261 3.04 9.59 8.64
CA ALA A 261 2.68 10.84 7.98
C ALA A 261 3.81 11.86 7.94
N SER A 262 4.75 11.77 8.89
CA SER A 262 5.94 12.64 8.99
C SER A 262 7.19 11.86 9.44
N GLY A 263 7.32 10.64 8.91
CA GLY A 263 8.43 9.74 9.24
C GLY A 263 8.28 9.05 10.61
N TYR A 264 9.41 8.65 11.20
CA TYR A 264 9.44 7.90 12.45
C TYR A 264 10.58 8.37 13.36
N VAL A 265 10.57 7.95 14.62
CA VAL A 265 11.64 8.20 15.59
C VAL A 265 12.61 7.01 15.57
N LYS A 266 13.89 7.26 15.31
CA LYS A 266 14.97 6.25 15.33
C LYS A 266 15.27 5.80 16.77
N SER A 267 15.95 4.66 16.91
CA SER A 267 16.36 4.11 18.22
C SER A 267 17.23 5.07 19.05
N ASP A 268 17.96 5.99 18.39
CA ASP A 268 18.79 7.02 19.05
C ASP A 268 18.00 8.25 19.47
N GLY A 269 16.67 8.27 19.25
CA GLY A 269 15.77 9.38 19.56
C GLY A 269 15.71 10.48 18.48
N THR A 270 16.50 10.39 17.41
CA THR A 270 16.41 11.33 16.28
C THR A 270 15.21 11.04 15.41
N ARG A 271 14.69 12.07 14.70
CA ARG A 271 13.56 11.90 13.80
C ARG A 271 14.02 11.75 12.36
N GLN A 272 13.61 10.67 11.73
CA GLN A 272 13.71 10.48 10.30
C GLN A 272 12.43 10.99 9.63
N LYS A 273 12.54 12.02 8.80
CA LYS A 273 11.40 12.70 8.20
C LYS A 273 10.74 11.89 7.09
N ARG A 274 11.53 11.25 6.24
CA ARG A 274 11.04 10.39 5.14
C ARG A 274 11.77 9.06 5.14
N ALA A 275 11.02 7.99 5.08
CA ALA A 275 11.56 6.65 4.90
C ALA A 275 10.53 5.78 4.18
N ILE A 276 10.99 4.75 3.50
CA ILE A 276 10.16 3.77 2.81
C ILE A 276 10.42 2.39 3.42
N ALA A 277 9.34 1.66 3.70
CA ALA A 277 9.37 0.23 3.94
C ALA A 277 8.95 -0.51 2.67
N TYR A 278 9.57 -1.65 2.39
CA TYR A 278 9.26 -2.48 1.23
C TYR A 278 9.52 -3.96 1.49
N GLN A 279 8.90 -4.82 0.68
CA GLN A 279 9.17 -6.26 0.68
C GLN A 279 10.38 -6.53 -0.22
N GLY A 280 11.38 -7.25 0.30
CA GLY A 280 12.57 -7.67 -0.42
C GLY A 280 12.72 -9.17 -0.43
N ASN A 281 12.96 -9.78 -1.61
CA ASN A 281 13.22 -11.20 -1.73
C ASN A 281 14.68 -11.50 -1.41
N VAL A 282 14.93 -12.14 -0.28
CA VAL A 282 16.25 -12.66 0.12
C VAL A 282 16.39 -14.16 -0.20
N ARG A 283 17.60 -14.68 -0.08
CA ARG A 283 17.88 -16.12 -0.07
C ARG A 283 18.19 -16.54 1.37
N ASP A 284 17.54 -17.61 1.84
CA ASP A 284 17.90 -18.24 3.12
C ASP A 284 19.26 -18.95 3.00
N GLU A 285 19.75 -19.55 4.10
CA GLU A 285 21.06 -20.22 4.17
C GLU A 285 21.21 -21.37 3.14
N VAL A 286 20.09 -21.97 2.70
CA VAL A 286 20.05 -23.06 1.73
C VAL A 286 19.64 -22.63 0.34
N GLY A 287 19.43 -21.32 0.12
CA GLY A 287 19.15 -20.72 -1.18
C GLY A 287 17.66 -20.59 -1.55
N ASN A 288 16.72 -20.91 -0.66
CA ASN A 288 15.30 -20.69 -0.92
C ASN A 288 14.95 -19.20 -0.85
N THR A 289 14.04 -18.78 -1.73
CA THR A 289 13.54 -17.41 -1.72
C THR A 289 12.49 -17.21 -0.64
N LYS A 290 12.62 -16.15 0.15
CA LYS A 290 11.58 -15.65 1.04
C LYS A 290 11.53 -14.13 1.05
N ALA A 291 10.35 -13.55 1.27
CA ALA A 291 10.19 -12.11 1.38
C ALA A 291 10.41 -11.67 2.84
N GLU A 292 11.13 -10.57 3.00
CA GLU A 292 11.36 -9.91 4.28
C GLU A 292 11.10 -8.41 4.14
N ILE A 293 11.00 -7.68 5.25
CA ILE A 293 10.77 -6.24 5.24
C ILE A 293 12.10 -5.51 5.35
N PHE A 294 12.27 -4.56 4.48
CA PHE A 294 13.39 -3.63 4.44
C PHE A 294 12.91 -2.19 4.69
N VAL A 295 13.79 -1.36 5.19
CA VAL A 295 13.58 0.08 5.36
C VAL A 295 14.76 0.81 4.75
N VAL A 296 14.47 1.88 4.01
CA VAL A 296 15.45 2.85 3.50
C VAL A 296 15.07 4.24 3.98
N ASP A 297 16.03 4.92 4.63
CA ASP A 297 15.88 6.30 5.07
C ASP A 297 16.18 7.24 3.90
N ILE A 298 15.31 8.21 3.66
CA ILE A 298 15.47 9.18 2.57
C ILE A 298 16.00 10.51 3.16
N PRO A 299 17.18 10.96 2.79
CA PRO A 299 17.73 12.23 3.27
C PRO A 299 16.97 13.42 2.67
N ASP A 300 16.89 14.53 3.43
CA ASP A 300 16.20 15.74 2.98
C ASP A 300 16.93 16.43 1.81
N ASP A 301 18.25 16.28 1.74
CA ASP A 301 19.14 16.80 0.68
C ASP A 301 19.39 15.82 -0.47
N LEU A 302 18.45 14.88 -0.72
CA LEU A 302 18.63 13.84 -1.73
C LEU A 302 18.91 14.41 -3.13
N LEU A 303 18.25 15.51 -3.53
CA LEU A 303 18.47 16.12 -4.83
C LEU A 303 19.90 16.63 -5.03
N ASP A 304 20.54 17.12 -3.97
CA ASP A 304 21.95 17.56 -4.01
C ASP A 304 22.89 16.35 -4.15
N ARG A 305 22.52 15.22 -3.52
CA ARG A 305 23.33 13.98 -3.54
C ARG A 305 23.28 13.22 -4.86
N VAL A 306 22.29 13.48 -5.72
CA VAL A 306 22.16 12.84 -7.03
C VAL A 306 22.80 13.65 -8.16
N ASP A 307 23.34 14.84 -7.89
CA ASP A 307 23.95 15.67 -8.94
C ASP A 307 25.22 15.03 -9.51
N ASP A 308 25.99 14.31 -8.69
CA ASP A 308 27.19 13.58 -9.12
C ASP A 308 26.90 12.15 -9.60
N LEU A 309 25.63 11.71 -9.60
CA LEU A 309 25.25 10.36 -9.99
C LEU A 309 25.48 10.15 -11.50
N GLU A 310 26.31 9.20 -11.87
CA GLU A 310 26.57 8.86 -13.26
C GLU A 310 25.55 7.83 -13.78
N ILE A 311 24.98 8.11 -14.95
CA ILE A 311 24.07 7.18 -15.65
C ILE A 311 24.86 6.52 -16.79
N SER A 312 25.02 5.21 -16.73
CA SER A 312 25.66 4.45 -17.82
C SER A 312 24.88 4.60 -19.14
N PRO A 313 25.58 4.86 -20.26
CA PRO A 313 24.93 4.84 -21.58
C PRO A 313 24.57 3.43 -22.07
N ASP A 314 25.07 2.39 -21.41
CA ASP A 314 24.76 0.99 -21.74
C ASP A 314 23.34 0.63 -21.26
N PRO A 315 22.41 0.25 -22.15
CA PRO A 315 21.05 -0.13 -21.78
C PRO A 315 20.95 -1.42 -20.94
N GLY A 316 22.02 -2.25 -20.92
CA GLY A 316 22.12 -3.45 -20.10
C GLY A 316 22.57 -3.20 -18.65
N VAL A 317 22.95 -1.99 -18.31
CA VAL A 317 23.36 -1.60 -16.96
C VAL A 317 22.17 -0.98 -16.21
N ARG A 318 21.88 -1.45 -14.98
CA ARG A 318 20.78 -0.88 -14.14
C ARG A 318 21.01 0.58 -13.83
N LEU A 319 19.90 1.32 -13.65
CA LEU A 319 19.97 2.67 -13.07
C LEU A 319 20.58 2.59 -11.67
N PRO A 320 21.51 3.50 -11.33
CA PRO A 320 22.21 3.46 -10.06
C PRO A 320 21.31 3.86 -8.89
N VAL A 321 21.64 3.30 -7.72
CA VAL A 321 21.10 3.73 -6.42
C VAL A 321 22.13 4.66 -5.78
N PRO A 322 21.75 5.87 -5.32
CA PRO A 322 22.68 6.75 -4.61
C PRO A 322 23.28 6.09 -3.36
N GLU A 323 24.57 6.23 -3.12
CA GLU A 323 25.28 5.63 -1.97
C GLU A 323 24.70 6.02 -0.60
N ALA A 324 24.06 7.19 -0.54
CA ALA A 324 23.40 7.66 0.69
C ALA A 324 22.12 6.86 1.05
N LEU A 325 21.60 6.06 0.12
CA LEU A 325 20.39 5.26 0.30
C LEU A 325 20.75 3.83 0.69
N VAL A 326 20.90 3.60 1.99
CA VAL A 326 21.25 2.28 2.53
C VAL A 326 19.98 1.60 3.05
N SER A 327 19.63 0.48 2.42
CA SER A 327 18.54 -0.36 2.87
C SER A 327 18.99 -1.25 4.04
N ARG A 328 18.13 -1.42 5.05
CA ARG A 328 18.34 -2.33 6.16
C ARG A 328 17.16 -3.28 6.30
N ARG A 329 17.44 -4.57 6.44
CA ARG A 329 16.45 -5.59 6.72
C ARG A 329 16.00 -5.49 8.18
N ILE A 330 14.69 -5.51 8.42
CA ILE A 330 14.11 -5.34 9.77
C ILE A 330 13.32 -6.55 10.26
N THR A 331 13.14 -7.58 9.42
CA THR A 331 12.50 -8.85 9.81
C THR A 331 13.36 -10.05 9.45
N HIS A 332 13.22 -11.13 10.25
CA HIS A 332 13.89 -12.42 10.06
C HIS A 332 12.88 -13.54 10.33
N LEU A 333 11.80 -13.56 9.54
CA LEU A 333 10.70 -14.50 9.71
C LEU A 333 11.11 -15.90 9.25
N GLU A 334 10.64 -16.93 9.93
CA GLU A 334 10.89 -18.32 9.52
C GLU A 334 10.37 -18.60 8.10
N ARG A 335 9.11 -18.22 7.83
CA ARG A 335 8.43 -18.44 6.54
C ARG A 335 8.40 -17.20 5.65
N GLY A 336 8.96 -16.08 6.09
CA GLY A 336 8.90 -14.80 5.41
C GLY A 336 7.52 -14.12 5.46
N VAL A 337 7.45 -12.94 4.85
CA VAL A 337 6.19 -12.21 4.58
C VAL A 337 5.39 -12.99 3.55
N SER A 338 4.07 -13.08 3.73
CA SER A 338 3.20 -13.80 2.79
C SER A 338 3.10 -13.04 1.46
N ASN A 339 3.37 -13.73 0.35
CA ASN A 339 3.17 -13.17 -0.98
C ASN A 339 1.77 -13.47 -1.57
N LYS A 340 0.97 -14.26 -0.87
CA LYS A 340 -0.43 -14.59 -1.17
C LYS A 340 -1.27 -14.55 0.10
N PRO A 341 -2.28 -13.68 0.15
CA PRO A 341 -2.67 -12.71 -0.87
C PRO A 341 -1.64 -11.60 -1.07
N ARG A 342 -1.58 -11.02 -2.27
CA ARG A 342 -0.75 -9.85 -2.53
C ARG A 342 -1.24 -8.68 -1.66
N HIS A 343 -0.33 -7.99 -1.05
CA HIS A 343 -0.61 -6.81 -0.24
C HIS A 343 0.58 -5.85 -0.25
N TRP A 344 0.29 -4.57 -0.17
CA TRP A 344 1.30 -3.54 0.09
C TRP A 344 1.53 -3.45 1.59
N LEU A 345 2.76 -3.16 1.99
CA LEU A 345 3.02 -2.71 3.34
C LEU A 345 2.20 -1.44 3.64
N ARG A 346 1.87 -1.22 4.89
CA ARG A 346 1.23 0.01 5.36
C ARG A 346 1.87 0.44 6.67
N SER A 347 2.01 1.74 6.87
CA SER A 347 2.48 2.29 8.14
C SER A 347 1.35 2.94 8.91
N SER A 348 1.39 2.85 10.24
CA SER A 348 0.58 3.73 11.09
C SER A 348 1.03 5.18 10.89
N SER A 349 0.11 6.14 11.03
CA SER A 349 0.38 7.56 10.76
C SER A 349 1.45 8.18 11.65
N ASP A 350 1.66 7.64 12.86
CA ASP A 350 2.73 8.02 13.79
C ASP A 350 4.10 7.44 13.43
N GLY A 351 4.15 6.52 12.45
CA GLY A 351 5.34 5.84 12.00
C GLY A 351 5.88 4.79 12.98
N GLN A 352 5.12 4.34 13.97
CA GLN A 352 5.60 3.36 14.93
C GLN A 352 5.46 1.91 14.44
N ASN A 353 4.49 1.64 13.57
CA ASN A 353 4.17 0.32 13.09
C ASN A 353 4.20 0.24 11.56
N ILE A 354 4.87 -0.77 11.03
CA ILE A 354 4.75 -1.25 9.66
C ILE A 354 3.90 -2.52 9.70
N GLY A 355 2.74 -2.49 9.03
CA GLY A 355 1.83 -3.62 8.94
C GLY A 355 2.13 -4.50 7.74
N PHE A 356 1.95 -5.81 7.90
CA PHE A 356 2.13 -6.81 6.86
C PHE A 356 1.37 -8.10 7.15
N LEU A 357 1.29 -8.99 6.19
CA LEU A 357 0.66 -10.31 6.32
C LEU A 357 1.71 -11.42 6.36
N ALA A 358 1.56 -12.33 7.30
CA ALA A 358 2.37 -13.55 7.39
C ALA A 358 1.52 -14.72 7.90
N ALA A 359 1.93 -15.95 7.54
CA ALA A 359 1.28 -17.15 8.04
C ALA A 359 1.65 -17.39 9.51
N ASP A 360 0.66 -17.74 10.32
CA ASP A 360 0.90 -18.26 11.68
C ASP A 360 1.35 -19.73 11.66
N GLU A 361 1.48 -20.32 12.84
CA GLU A 361 1.87 -21.73 13.02
C GLU A 361 0.93 -22.73 12.34
N ASN A 362 -0.34 -22.38 12.17
CA ASN A 362 -1.38 -23.20 11.52
C ASN A 362 -1.49 -22.92 10.00
N GLY A 363 -0.69 -21.99 9.47
CA GLY A 363 -0.73 -21.58 8.07
C GLY A 363 -1.83 -20.57 7.75
N VAL A 364 -2.53 -20.03 8.76
CA VAL A 364 -3.55 -18.99 8.59
C VAL A 364 -2.84 -17.65 8.41
N ILE A 365 -3.21 -16.91 7.37
CA ILE A 365 -2.64 -15.58 7.11
C ILE A 365 -3.22 -14.57 8.09
N GLN A 366 -2.34 -14.01 8.91
CA GLN A 366 -2.66 -13.04 9.95
C GLN A 366 -2.02 -11.68 9.67
N PHE A 367 -2.59 -10.64 10.26
CA PHE A 367 -2.00 -9.30 10.24
C PHE A 367 -0.98 -9.16 11.38
N HIS A 368 0.20 -8.67 11.01
CA HIS A 368 1.33 -8.45 11.91
C HIS A 368 1.81 -7.01 11.81
N VAL A 369 2.52 -6.56 12.83
CA VAL A 369 3.23 -5.28 12.84
C VAL A 369 4.67 -5.44 13.31
N VAL A 370 5.56 -4.58 12.81
CA VAL A 370 6.95 -4.45 13.24
C VAL A 370 7.32 -2.95 13.30
N SER A 371 8.22 -2.59 14.21
CA SER A 371 8.77 -1.23 14.25
C SER A 371 9.66 -0.95 13.03
N PRO A 372 9.68 0.30 12.48
CA PRO A 372 10.70 0.68 11.49
C PRO A 372 12.14 0.52 11.97
N ASN A 373 12.34 0.52 13.28
CA ASN A 373 13.65 0.24 13.89
C ASN A 373 14.02 -1.25 13.92
N GLY A 374 13.11 -2.14 13.52
CA GLY A 374 13.25 -3.58 13.69
C GLY A 374 12.85 -4.05 15.08
N GLY A 375 13.31 -5.23 15.48
CA GLY A 375 12.96 -5.86 16.74
C GLY A 375 11.83 -6.88 16.61
N ASP A 376 11.04 -7.05 17.67
CA ASP A 376 10.02 -8.09 17.74
C ASP A 376 8.86 -7.84 16.76
N VAL A 377 8.50 -8.88 16.04
CA VAL A 377 7.28 -8.93 15.22
C VAL A 377 6.10 -9.31 16.10
N ARG A 378 5.05 -8.49 16.08
CA ARG A 378 3.84 -8.73 16.85
C ARG A 378 2.69 -9.19 15.95
N LYS A 379 2.16 -10.38 16.18
CA LYS A 379 0.92 -10.86 15.58
C LYS A 379 -0.24 -10.08 16.20
N VAL A 380 -1.02 -9.37 15.40
CA VAL A 380 -2.16 -8.55 15.86
C VAL A 380 -3.46 -9.33 15.79
N THR A 381 -3.70 -10.05 14.70
CA THR A 381 -4.93 -10.85 14.56
C THR A 381 -4.71 -12.31 14.97
N ALA A 382 -5.78 -12.95 15.44
CA ALA A 382 -5.83 -14.38 15.73
C ALA A 382 -7.14 -14.97 15.16
N ASN A 383 -7.38 -14.70 13.86
CA ASN A 383 -8.59 -15.15 13.18
C ASN A 383 -8.52 -16.65 12.89
N GLU A 384 -9.68 -17.32 12.87
CA GLU A 384 -9.82 -18.71 12.40
C GLU A 384 -9.77 -18.80 10.85
N PHE A 385 -9.75 -17.67 10.16
CA PHE A 385 -9.69 -17.53 8.70
C PHE A 385 -8.51 -16.64 8.30
N SER A 386 -8.02 -16.82 7.07
CA SER A 386 -6.96 -15.98 6.51
C SER A 386 -7.47 -14.60 6.12
N VAL A 387 -6.68 -13.56 6.44
CA VAL A 387 -6.85 -12.22 5.86
C VAL A 387 -6.69 -12.33 4.34
N LYS A 388 -7.59 -11.71 3.59
CA LYS A 388 -7.61 -11.69 2.13
C LYS A 388 -7.28 -10.28 1.61
N GLY A 389 -6.27 -10.18 0.75
CA GLY A 389 -5.93 -8.95 0.04
C GLY A 389 -5.32 -7.85 0.91
N PRO A 390 -5.22 -6.64 0.34
CA PRO A 390 -4.67 -5.49 1.03
C PRO A 390 -5.50 -5.09 2.25
N PHE A 391 -4.82 -4.50 3.21
CA PHE A 391 -5.39 -3.94 4.44
C PHE A 391 -4.99 -2.48 4.57
N ASN A 392 -5.70 -1.70 5.40
CA ASN A 392 -5.34 -0.32 5.69
C ASN A 392 -5.54 0.01 7.17
N PHE A 393 -4.59 0.75 7.73
CA PHE A 393 -4.78 1.39 9.04
C PHE A 393 -5.83 2.50 8.93
N SER A 394 -6.58 2.70 10.02
CA SER A 394 -7.31 3.96 10.23
C SER A 394 -6.34 5.13 10.33
N ARG A 395 -6.81 6.35 10.06
CA ARG A 395 -5.96 7.55 10.07
C ARG A 395 -5.26 7.81 11.42
N ASP A 396 -5.86 7.39 12.52
CA ASP A 396 -5.26 7.46 13.85
C ASP A 396 -4.31 6.30 14.18
N GLY A 397 -4.14 5.35 13.24
CA GLY A 397 -3.28 4.17 13.38
C GLY A 397 -3.76 3.11 14.36
N LYS A 398 -4.93 3.29 14.99
CA LYS A 398 -5.41 2.40 16.07
C LYS A 398 -6.15 1.17 15.57
N LYS A 399 -6.67 1.21 14.36
CA LYS A 399 -7.44 0.11 13.77
C LYS A 399 -6.86 -0.29 12.43
N VAL A 400 -7.10 -1.53 12.04
CA VAL A 400 -6.83 -2.03 10.69
C VAL A 400 -8.10 -2.63 10.10
N ALA A 401 -8.42 -2.27 8.84
CA ALA A 401 -9.54 -2.82 8.08
C ALA A 401 -9.02 -3.77 6.99
N TYR A 402 -9.68 -4.89 6.80
CA TYR A 402 -9.30 -5.92 5.84
C TYR A 402 -10.49 -6.81 5.46
N LEU A 403 -10.29 -7.63 4.43
CA LEU A 403 -11.24 -8.65 4.00
C LEU A 403 -10.87 -10.02 4.59
N GLY A 404 -11.88 -10.82 4.90
CA GLY A 404 -11.76 -12.20 5.34
C GLY A 404 -13.14 -12.86 5.40
N ASP A 405 -13.21 -14.18 5.32
CA ASP A 405 -14.47 -14.94 5.44
C ASP A 405 -15.67 -14.27 4.71
N ASN A 406 -15.43 -13.79 3.48
CA ASN A 406 -16.41 -13.08 2.63
C ASN A 406 -17.08 -11.87 3.31
N SER A 407 -16.33 -11.17 4.15
CA SER A 407 -16.83 -10.03 4.93
C SER A 407 -15.74 -8.97 5.08
N VAL A 408 -16.12 -7.77 5.54
CA VAL A 408 -15.23 -6.71 5.98
C VAL A 408 -15.04 -6.83 7.50
N PHE A 409 -13.79 -6.78 7.94
CA PHE A 409 -13.39 -6.82 9.34
C PHE A 409 -12.59 -5.58 9.72
N VAL A 410 -12.70 -5.21 10.99
CA VAL A 410 -11.89 -4.19 11.64
C VAL A 410 -11.28 -4.79 12.90
N THR A 411 -9.97 -4.63 13.08
CA THR A 411 -9.25 -5.07 14.28
C THR A 411 -8.62 -3.88 14.97
N ASP A 412 -8.76 -3.78 16.27
CA ASP A 412 -8.00 -2.86 17.11
C ASP A 412 -6.54 -3.33 17.20
N VAL A 413 -5.60 -2.47 16.81
CA VAL A 413 -4.19 -2.85 16.64
C VAL A 413 -3.50 -3.13 17.97
N GLU A 414 -3.91 -2.46 19.05
CA GLU A 414 -3.31 -2.64 20.38
C GLU A 414 -3.79 -3.93 21.05
N THR A 415 -5.11 -4.14 21.06
CA THR A 415 -5.76 -5.22 21.79
C THR A 415 -5.95 -6.50 20.99
N GLY A 416 -5.88 -6.44 19.65
CA GLY A 416 -6.19 -7.54 18.74
C GLY A 416 -7.69 -7.87 18.64
N ARG A 417 -8.56 -7.07 19.27
CA ARG A 417 -10.02 -7.27 19.21
C ARG A 417 -10.50 -7.06 17.77
N THR A 418 -11.05 -8.14 17.21
CA THR A 418 -11.57 -8.17 15.83
C THR A 418 -13.09 -8.11 15.82
N GLU A 419 -13.66 -7.33 14.92
CA GLU A 419 -15.09 -7.17 14.72
C GLU A 419 -15.42 -7.31 13.23
N ARG A 420 -16.47 -8.10 12.90
CA ARG A 420 -17.06 -8.14 11.57
C ARG A 420 -18.00 -6.94 11.44
N VAL A 421 -17.71 -6.06 10.48
CA VAL A 421 -18.46 -4.80 10.28
C VAL A 421 -19.39 -4.82 9.08
N SER A 422 -19.37 -5.87 8.26
CA SER A 422 -20.35 -6.14 7.21
C SER A 422 -21.08 -7.44 7.46
N GLN A 423 -22.15 -7.70 6.70
CA GLN A 423 -22.71 -9.05 6.59
C GLN A 423 -21.68 -10.00 5.95
N LYS A 424 -21.92 -11.31 6.06
CA LYS A 424 -21.22 -12.32 5.27
C LYS A 424 -21.93 -12.46 3.92
N TYR A 425 -21.16 -12.33 2.84
CA TYR A 425 -21.69 -12.39 1.48
C TYR A 425 -21.51 -13.78 0.87
N PRO A 426 -22.34 -14.14 -0.14
CA PRO A 426 -22.09 -15.28 -1.00
C PRO A 426 -20.75 -15.18 -1.72
N ASP A 427 -20.16 -16.31 -2.14
CA ASP A 427 -18.84 -16.36 -2.78
C ASP A 427 -18.77 -15.55 -4.09
N ASP A 428 -19.85 -15.55 -4.88
CA ASP A 428 -19.95 -14.86 -6.17
C ASP A 428 -20.10 -13.34 -6.06
N SER A 429 -20.41 -12.84 -4.89
CA SER A 429 -20.58 -11.41 -4.58
C SER A 429 -19.76 -10.95 -3.36
N ALA A 430 -18.79 -11.75 -2.96
CA ALA A 430 -17.89 -11.43 -1.85
C ALA A 430 -17.09 -10.14 -2.12
N PRO A 431 -16.75 -9.36 -1.08
CA PRO A 431 -15.87 -8.22 -1.21
C PRO A 431 -14.53 -8.61 -1.80
N THR A 432 -13.97 -7.75 -2.64
CA THR A 432 -12.67 -7.95 -3.31
C THR A 432 -11.82 -6.68 -3.25
N GLY A 433 -10.50 -6.82 -3.49
CA GLY A 433 -9.56 -5.71 -3.45
C GLY A 433 -9.23 -5.28 -2.02
N ALA A 434 -9.16 -3.99 -1.79
CA ALA A 434 -8.84 -3.39 -0.49
C ALA A 434 -10.10 -2.83 0.21
N VAL A 435 -9.98 -2.65 1.52
CA VAL A 435 -10.90 -1.83 2.33
C VAL A 435 -10.18 -0.54 2.69
N VAL A 436 -10.75 0.60 2.33
CA VAL A 436 -10.11 1.91 2.50
C VAL A 436 -10.95 2.80 3.42
N TRP A 437 -10.28 3.44 4.38
CA TRP A 437 -10.89 4.38 5.32
C TRP A 437 -11.09 5.76 4.70
N SER A 438 -12.21 6.41 5.04
CA SER A 438 -12.38 7.87 4.92
C SER A 438 -11.39 8.62 5.82
N TYR A 439 -11.16 9.91 5.54
CA TYR A 439 -10.28 10.75 6.36
C TYR A 439 -10.81 10.94 7.78
N ASP A 440 -12.14 11.05 7.94
CA ASP A 440 -12.80 11.17 9.25
C ASP A 440 -12.88 9.84 10.03
N GLY A 441 -12.48 8.72 9.39
CA GLY A 441 -12.46 7.38 9.98
C GLY A 441 -13.84 6.75 10.24
N LYS A 442 -14.92 7.30 9.67
CA LYS A 442 -16.30 6.82 9.90
C LYS A 442 -16.85 6.01 8.74
N THR A 443 -16.19 6.03 7.59
CA THR A 443 -16.64 5.32 6.40
C THR A 443 -15.54 4.39 5.91
N LEU A 444 -15.92 3.20 5.45
CA LEU A 444 -15.07 2.25 4.75
C LEU A 444 -15.59 2.07 3.32
N ALA A 445 -14.70 2.16 2.33
CA ALA A 445 -15.00 1.86 0.94
C ALA A 445 -14.39 0.52 0.53
N PHE A 446 -15.10 -0.25 -0.27
CA PHE A 446 -14.63 -1.54 -0.80
C PHE A 446 -15.35 -1.87 -2.11
N ASN A 447 -14.83 -2.82 -2.86
CA ASN A 447 -15.43 -3.30 -4.09
C ASN A 447 -16.16 -4.63 -3.92
N ARG A 448 -17.25 -4.80 -4.69
CA ARG A 448 -17.95 -6.07 -4.90
C ARG A 448 -18.41 -6.20 -6.35
N HIS A 449 -18.44 -7.43 -6.84
CA HIS A 449 -19.10 -7.73 -8.11
C HIS A 449 -20.60 -7.88 -7.91
N ILE A 450 -21.36 -7.18 -8.76
CA ILE A 450 -22.83 -7.22 -8.74
C ILE A 450 -23.33 -7.57 -10.14
N LYS A 451 -24.26 -8.50 -10.20
CA LYS A 451 -24.94 -8.86 -11.44
C LYS A 451 -25.86 -7.73 -11.88
N GLY A 452 -25.56 -7.14 -13.05
CA GLY A 452 -26.36 -6.08 -13.65
C GLY A 452 -27.61 -6.58 -14.34
N GLU A 453 -28.53 -5.68 -14.69
CA GLU A 453 -29.74 -5.98 -15.48
C GLU A 453 -29.40 -6.47 -16.90
N ASP A 454 -28.26 -6.08 -17.43
CA ASP A 454 -27.67 -6.55 -18.70
C ASP A 454 -27.15 -8.00 -18.64
N GLY A 455 -27.20 -8.64 -17.46
CA GLY A 455 -26.67 -9.96 -17.18
C GLY A 455 -25.14 -10.00 -16.98
N GLY A 456 -24.44 -8.87 -17.14
CA GLY A 456 -23.01 -8.72 -16.85
C GLY A 456 -22.73 -8.75 -15.35
N ASN A 457 -21.47 -8.97 -15.01
CA ASN A 457 -20.97 -8.91 -13.63
C ASN A 457 -20.04 -7.70 -13.48
N HIS A 458 -20.52 -6.66 -12.83
CA HIS A 458 -19.85 -5.36 -12.77
C HIS A 458 -19.24 -5.11 -11.39
N LEU A 459 -18.00 -4.63 -11.37
CA LEU A 459 -17.32 -4.25 -10.13
C LEU A 459 -17.86 -2.90 -9.66
N GLN A 460 -18.48 -2.88 -8.47
CA GLN A 460 -19.16 -1.72 -7.92
C GLN A 460 -18.51 -1.28 -6.61
N ILE A 461 -18.65 0.01 -6.28
CA ILE A 461 -18.16 0.61 -5.03
C ILE A 461 -19.27 0.53 -3.98
N PHE A 462 -18.90 0.04 -2.80
CA PHE A 462 -19.74 -0.01 -1.61
C PHE A 462 -19.13 0.79 -0.48
N LEU A 463 -19.99 1.37 0.36
CA LEU A 463 -19.63 2.07 1.57
C LEU A 463 -20.21 1.35 2.79
N LEU A 464 -19.46 1.30 3.88
CA LEU A 464 -19.96 1.01 5.22
C LEU A 464 -19.81 2.29 6.04
N LYS A 465 -20.93 2.93 6.38
CA LYS A 465 -20.97 4.16 7.21
C LYS A 465 -21.29 3.82 8.65
N GLU A 466 -20.45 4.24 9.58
CA GLU A 466 -20.71 4.13 11.02
C GLU A 466 -21.96 4.94 11.41
N GLN A 467 -22.87 4.33 12.20
CA GLN A 467 -24.10 4.95 12.68
C GLN A 467 -23.96 5.50 14.10
#